data_72d03bb61a48209779d4bef1ba51456e
#
_entry.id   72d03bb61a48209779d4bef1ba51456e
#
_cell.length_a   1.000
_cell.length_b   1.000
_cell.length_c   1.000
_cell.angle_alpha   90.00
_cell.angle_beta   90.00
_cell.angle_gamma   90.00
#
_symmetry.space_group_name_H-M   'P 1'
#
loop_
_entity.id
_entity.type
_entity.pdbx_description
1 polymer ?
#
loop_
_entity_poly.entity_id
_entity_poly.type
_entity_poly.pdbx_seq_one_letter_code
_entity_poly.pdbx_strand_id
1 'polypeptide(L)'
;MKTQYEDMFDYYKHTSMFWNDMIAMMSSKPSALMAVGPLRNFTENMKKISQELIEANQEIVDFNTQLVEYYQHLGETWIGAQKKVMAKISEVPQDAESVEAYKRVWIDIFENDFTQMFDNKDFSKNYNKLVSTELQLLERWNTIMDVMLKSANMPTKEEIDEIYK
;
A
#
# COMPACT_ATOMS: atom_id res chain seq x y z
N MET A 1 17.84 -16.02 -17.82
CA MET A 1 18.10 -14.60 -17.44
C MET A 1 16.96 -14.21 -16.53
N LYS A 2 17.19 -14.08 -15.21
CA LYS A 2 16.17 -13.60 -14.28
C LYS A 2 15.85 -12.15 -14.66
N THR A 3 14.59 -11.78 -14.61
CA THR A 3 14.20 -10.41 -14.88
C THR A 3 14.59 -9.52 -13.68
N GLN A 4 14.88 -8.24 -13.92
CA GLN A 4 15.21 -7.27 -12.87
C GLN A 4 14.16 -7.22 -11.74
N TYR A 5 12.91 -7.59 -12.05
CA TYR A 5 11.81 -7.70 -11.10
C TYR A 5 11.94 -8.92 -10.17
N GLU A 6 12.43 -10.07 -10.68
CA GLU A 6 12.66 -11.26 -9.85
C GLU A 6 13.80 -11.02 -8.86
N ASP A 7 14.88 -10.35 -9.29
CA ASP A 7 15.98 -10.01 -8.39
C ASP A 7 15.57 -9.02 -7.29
N MET A 8 14.70 -8.04 -7.62
CA MET A 8 14.16 -7.10 -6.65
C MET A 8 13.22 -7.79 -5.67
N PHE A 9 12.36 -8.70 -6.13
CA PHE A 9 11.48 -9.49 -5.29
C PHE A 9 12.24 -10.42 -4.34
N ASP A 10 13.28 -11.10 -4.84
CA ASP A 10 14.17 -11.93 -4.02
C ASP A 10 14.91 -11.10 -2.97
N TYR A 11 15.36 -9.88 -3.30
CA TYR A 11 15.97 -8.95 -2.36
C TYR A 11 15.00 -8.57 -1.22
N TYR A 12 13.77 -8.15 -1.54
CA TYR A 12 12.77 -7.82 -0.54
C TYR A 12 12.41 -9.01 0.36
N LYS A 13 12.29 -10.20 -0.22
CA LYS A 13 12.02 -11.43 0.52
C LYS A 13 13.14 -11.76 1.52
N HIS A 14 14.40 -11.70 1.08
CA HIS A 14 15.54 -11.96 1.96
C HIS A 14 15.69 -10.88 3.04
N THR A 15 15.44 -9.62 2.70
CA THR A 15 15.48 -8.51 3.66
C THR A 15 14.40 -8.68 4.73
N SER A 16 13.17 -9.04 4.35
CA SER A 16 12.09 -9.26 5.30
C SER A 16 12.36 -10.47 6.22
N MET A 17 12.91 -11.56 5.68
CA MET A 17 13.32 -12.73 6.48
C MET A 17 14.42 -12.36 7.48
N PHE A 18 15.45 -11.62 7.05
CA PHE A 18 16.51 -11.14 7.93
C PHE A 18 15.96 -10.30 9.10
N TRP A 19 15.07 -9.36 8.81
CA TRP A 19 14.45 -8.52 9.83
C TRP A 19 13.55 -9.32 10.77
N ASN A 20 12.78 -10.28 10.28
CA ASN A 20 11.96 -11.18 11.09
C ASN A 20 12.82 -12.03 12.03
N ASP A 21 13.93 -12.59 11.55
CA ASP A 21 14.84 -13.37 12.36
C ASP A 21 15.54 -12.51 13.42
N MET A 22 15.95 -11.29 13.06
CA MET A 22 16.55 -10.34 13.99
C MET A 22 15.56 -9.93 15.09
N ILE A 23 14.31 -9.64 14.73
CA ILE A 23 13.24 -9.31 15.66
C ILE A 23 12.91 -10.50 16.57
N ALA A 24 12.81 -11.70 16.02
CA ALA A 24 12.59 -12.94 16.79
C ALA A 24 13.73 -13.19 17.77
N MET A 25 14.98 -12.95 17.36
CA MET A 25 16.15 -13.10 18.23
C MET A 25 16.19 -12.05 19.34
N MET A 26 15.78 -10.81 19.06
CA MET A 26 15.66 -9.75 20.07
C MET A 26 14.51 -10.03 21.05
N SER A 27 13.42 -10.63 20.60
CA SER A 27 12.26 -10.99 21.43
C SER A 27 12.48 -12.26 22.26
N SER A 28 13.41 -13.16 21.87
CA SER A 28 13.63 -14.47 22.51
C SER A 28 14.60 -14.45 23.69
N LYS A 29 15.29 -13.33 23.97
CA LYS A 29 16.22 -13.21 25.12
C LYS A 29 15.79 -12.13 26.13
N PRO A 30 14.61 -12.28 26.77
CA PRO A 30 14.13 -11.23 27.69
C PRO A 30 14.78 -11.29 29.07
N SER A 31 15.27 -12.48 29.51
CA SER A 31 15.65 -12.70 30.92
C SER A 31 16.97 -12.05 31.36
N ALA A 32 17.87 -11.78 30.42
CA ALA A 32 19.15 -11.14 30.74
C ALA A 32 19.06 -9.59 30.79
N LEU A 33 18.00 -9.01 30.22
CA LEU A 33 17.79 -7.55 30.13
C LEU A 33 16.65 -7.06 31.05
N MET A 34 16.09 -7.93 31.88
CA MET A 34 15.11 -7.55 32.90
C MET A 34 15.78 -6.87 34.10
N ALA A 35 16.70 -5.93 33.83
CA ALA A 35 17.21 -5.05 34.85
C ALA A 35 16.13 -4.05 35.26
N VAL A 36 16.08 -3.74 36.55
CA VAL A 36 15.17 -2.74 37.12
C VAL A 36 15.55 -1.35 36.60
N GLY A 37 14.55 -0.56 36.18
CA GLY A 37 14.77 0.85 35.83
C GLY A 37 14.60 1.19 34.33
N PRO A 38 15.29 2.22 33.80
CA PRO A 38 15.10 2.74 32.44
C PRO A 38 15.28 1.70 31.32
N LEU A 39 16.13 0.69 31.54
CA LEU A 39 16.35 -0.40 30.58
C LEU A 39 15.13 -1.32 30.41
N ARG A 40 14.29 -1.44 31.45
CA ARG A 40 13.06 -2.22 31.35
C ARG A 40 12.07 -1.55 30.39
N ASN A 41 11.85 -0.25 30.53
CA ASN A 41 10.95 0.50 29.67
C ASN A 41 11.45 0.48 28.22
N PHE A 42 12.75 0.60 28.01
CA PHE A 42 13.36 0.46 26.69
C PHE A 42 13.09 -0.92 26.08
N THR A 43 13.28 -2.00 26.84
CA THR A 43 13.05 -3.37 26.36
C THR A 43 11.58 -3.62 26.04
N GLU A 44 10.66 -3.14 26.88
CA GLU A 44 9.21 -3.23 26.65
C GLU A 44 8.80 -2.44 25.39
N ASN A 45 9.31 -1.25 25.19
CA ASN A 45 9.05 -0.42 24.02
C ASN A 45 9.62 -1.07 22.75
N MET A 46 10.84 -1.58 22.79
CA MET A 46 11.43 -2.31 21.65
C MET A 46 10.64 -3.57 21.29
N LYS A 47 10.14 -4.30 22.30
CA LYS A 47 9.26 -5.45 22.07
C LYS A 47 7.95 -5.03 21.39
N LYS A 48 7.34 -3.94 21.84
CA LYS A 48 6.11 -3.40 21.23
C LYS A 48 6.36 -2.98 19.79
N ILE A 49 7.41 -2.20 19.51
CA ILE A 49 7.79 -1.82 18.15
C ILE A 49 7.99 -3.06 17.27
N SER A 50 8.68 -4.08 17.79
CA SER A 50 8.93 -5.32 17.05
C SER A 50 7.64 -6.04 16.69
N GLN A 51 6.69 -6.10 17.60
CA GLN A 51 5.37 -6.70 17.34
C GLN A 51 4.60 -5.93 16.28
N GLU A 52 4.52 -4.61 16.40
CA GLU A 52 3.86 -3.76 15.40
C GLU A 52 4.50 -3.88 14.01
N LEU A 53 5.84 -3.98 13.93
CA LEU A 53 6.53 -4.19 12.65
C LEU A 53 6.24 -5.56 12.03
N ILE A 54 6.11 -6.64 12.83
CA ILE A 54 5.74 -7.96 12.32
C ILE A 54 4.32 -7.93 11.75
N GLU A 55 3.38 -7.33 12.46
CA GLU A 55 2.00 -7.22 12.02
C GLU A 55 1.87 -6.30 10.80
N ALA A 56 2.59 -5.16 10.78
CA ALA A 56 2.66 -4.27 9.63
C ALA A 56 3.20 -4.97 8.36
N ASN A 57 4.15 -5.90 8.50
CA ASN A 57 4.68 -6.63 7.34
C ASN A 57 3.60 -7.45 6.62
N GLN A 58 2.71 -8.11 7.36
CA GLN A 58 1.57 -8.84 6.76
C GLN A 58 0.61 -7.88 6.05
N GLU A 59 0.30 -6.76 6.68
CA GLU A 59 -0.58 -5.75 6.11
C GLU A 59 0.03 -5.10 4.85
N ILE A 60 1.35 -4.90 4.81
CA ILE A 60 2.06 -4.42 3.60
C ILE A 60 1.94 -5.43 2.45
N VAL A 61 2.06 -6.73 2.73
CA VAL A 61 1.87 -7.78 1.71
C VAL A 61 0.43 -7.77 1.18
N ASP A 62 -0.54 -7.67 2.07
CA ASP A 62 -1.96 -7.61 1.70
C ASP A 62 -2.27 -6.33 0.91
N PHE A 63 -1.75 -5.18 1.32
CA PHE A 63 -1.86 -3.91 0.60
C PHE A 63 -1.27 -4.01 -0.81
N ASN A 64 -0.04 -4.51 -0.94
CA ASN A 64 0.61 -4.66 -2.24
C ASN A 64 -0.15 -5.60 -3.17
N THR A 65 -0.71 -6.70 -2.64
CA THR A 65 -1.53 -7.63 -3.42
C THR A 65 -2.76 -6.92 -3.99
N GLN A 66 -3.46 -6.15 -3.18
CA GLN A 66 -4.65 -5.40 -3.60
C GLN A 66 -4.33 -4.24 -4.51
N LEU A 67 -3.18 -3.58 -4.31
CA LEU A 67 -2.69 -2.53 -5.19
C LEU A 67 -2.40 -3.08 -6.59
N VAL A 68 -1.81 -4.27 -6.70
CA VAL A 68 -1.57 -4.96 -7.97
C VAL A 68 -2.89 -5.30 -8.66
N GLU A 69 -3.87 -5.86 -7.94
CA GLU A 69 -5.21 -6.15 -8.48
C GLU A 69 -5.90 -4.86 -8.96
N TYR A 70 -5.81 -3.78 -8.20
CA TYR A 70 -6.36 -2.47 -8.58
C TYR A 70 -5.77 -1.97 -9.90
N TYR A 71 -4.42 -1.97 -10.04
CA TYR A 71 -3.77 -1.54 -11.28
C TYR A 71 -4.01 -2.51 -12.44
N GLN A 72 -4.20 -3.79 -12.18
CA GLN A 72 -4.57 -4.76 -13.19
C GLN A 72 -5.94 -4.43 -13.79
N HIS A 73 -6.96 -4.17 -12.96
CA HIS A 73 -8.28 -3.75 -13.43
C HIS A 73 -8.21 -2.47 -14.26
N LEU A 74 -7.47 -1.45 -13.80
CA LEU A 74 -7.27 -0.22 -14.57
C LEU A 74 -6.60 -0.50 -15.92
N GLY A 75 -5.55 -1.31 -15.93
CA GLY A 75 -4.81 -1.66 -17.14
C GLY A 75 -5.64 -2.46 -18.15
N GLU A 76 -6.40 -3.44 -17.70
CA GLU A 76 -7.29 -4.24 -18.53
C GLU A 76 -8.39 -3.37 -19.17
N THR A 77 -9.01 -2.48 -18.37
CA THR A 77 -10.01 -1.54 -18.86
C THR A 77 -9.42 -0.58 -19.88
N TRP A 78 -8.24 -0.03 -19.62
CA TRP A 78 -7.51 0.85 -20.55
C TRP A 78 -7.23 0.14 -21.88
N ILE A 79 -6.67 -1.05 -21.85
CA ILE A 79 -6.34 -1.83 -23.05
C ILE A 79 -7.62 -2.20 -23.82
N GLY A 80 -8.67 -2.58 -23.09
CA GLY A 80 -10.00 -2.87 -23.67
C GLY A 80 -10.58 -1.65 -24.38
N ALA A 81 -10.58 -0.50 -23.74
CA ALA A 81 -11.07 0.76 -24.31
C ALA A 81 -10.26 1.16 -25.55
N GLN A 82 -8.91 1.07 -25.51
CA GLN A 82 -8.07 1.35 -26.68
C GLN A 82 -8.40 0.46 -27.88
N LYS A 83 -8.61 -0.85 -27.67
CA LYS A 83 -9.02 -1.78 -28.75
C LYS A 83 -10.34 -1.38 -29.37
N LYS A 84 -11.33 -0.96 -28.57
CA LYS A 84 -12.64 -0.47 -29.06
C LYS A 84 -12.48 0.82 -29.84
N VAL A 85 -11.66 1.75 -29.37
CA VAL A 85 -11.35 3.00 -30.10
C VAL A 85 -10.71 2.68 -31.46
N MET A 86 -9.69 1.82 -31.50
CA MET A 86 -9.03 1.42 -32.75
C MET A 86 -9.99 0.79 -33.76
N ALA A 87 -10.92 -0.05 -33.28
CA ALA A 87 -11.94 -0.65 -34.16
C ALA A 87 -12.89 0.39 -34.77
N LYS A 88 -13.28 1.39 -33.98
CA LYS A 88 -14.18 2.47 -34.46
C LYS A 88 -13.50 3.54 -35.32
N ILE A 89 -12.21 3.80 -35.10
CA ILE A 89 -11.45 4.80 -35.88
C ILE A 89 -11.39 4.44 -37.37
N SER A 90 -11.36 3.16 -37.72
CA SER A 90 -11.38 2.72 -39.12
C SER A 90 -12.66 3.15 -39.87
N GLU A 91 -13.70 3.53 -39.13
CA GLU A 91 -15.00 3.99 -39.68
C GLU A 91 -15.09 5.52 -39.79
N VAL A 92 -14.13 6.29 -39.25
CA VAL A 92 -14.15 7.76 -39.25
C VAL A 92 -13.45 8.32 -40.50
N PRO A 93 -14.08 9.23 -41.28
CA PRO A 93 -13.46 9.86 -42.46
C PRO A 93 -12.18 10.63 -42.09
N GLN A 94 -11.23 10.68 -43.04
CA GLN A 94 -9.92 11.33 -42.83
C GLN A 94 -9.90 12.82 -43.30
N ASP A 95 -10.84 13.63 -42.84
CA ASP A 95 -10.89 15.06 -43.12
C ASP A 95 -10.70 15.94 -41.87
N ALA A 96 -10.66 17.26 -42.01
CA ALA A 96 -10.35 18.16 -40.90
C ALA A 96 -11.39 18.11 -39.74
N GLU A 97 -12.62 17.69 -40.01
CA GLU A 97 -13.66 17.48 -38.99
C GLU A 97 -13.47 16.16 -38.23
N SER A 98 -12.64 15.28 -38.74
CA SER A 98 -12.36 13.95 -38.18
C SER A 98 -11.70 13.99 -36.76
N VAL A 99 -10.95 15.05 -36.46
CA VAL A 99 -10.28 15.18 -35.14
C VAL A 99 -11.30 15.30 -34.01
N GLU A 100 -12.37 16.07 -34.21
CA GLU A 100 -13.43 16.21 -33.19
C GLU A 100 -14.27 14.93 -33.10
N ALA A 101 -14.55 14.27 -34.23
CA ALA A 101 -15.21 12.96 -34.23
C ALA A 101 -14.37 11.91 -33.53
N TYR A 102 -13.05 11.89 -33.76
CA TYR A 102 -12.11 11.02 -33.07
C TYR A 102 -12.11 11.24 -31.55
N LYS A 103 -12.01 12.48 -31.08
CA LYS A 103 -12.06 12.83 -29.67
C LYS A 103 -13.34 12.35 -29.00
N ARG A 104 -14.50 12.56 -29.65
CA ARG A 104 -15.80 12.10 -29.12
C ARG A 104 -15.83 10.58 -28.97
N VAL A 105 -15.45 9.85 -30.00
CA VAL A 105 -15.39 8.37 -29.94
C VAL A 105 -14.47 7.91 -28.82
N TRP A 106 -13.32 8.57 -28.66
CA TRP A 106 -12.38 8.23 -27.60
C TRP A 106 -12.96 8.49 -26.21
N ILE A 107 -13.52 9.69 -25.98
CA ILE A 107 -14.12 10.08 -24.71
C ILE A 107 -15.28 9.15 -24.37
N ASP A 108 -16.22 8.93 -25.30
CA ASP A 108 -17.41 8.09 -25.07
C ASP A 108 -17.05 6.66 -24.68
N ILE A 109 -16.05 6.05 -25.33
CA ILE A 109 -15.63 4.69 -25.03
C ILE A 109 -14.93 4.62 -23.67
N PHE A 110 -13.98 5.54 -23.41
CA PHE A 110 -13.26 5.53 -22.14
C PHE A 110 -14.18 5.84 -20.97
N GLU A 111 -15.03 6.84 -21.08
CA GLU A 111 -16.01 7.19 -20.05
C GLU A 111 -16.93 6.00 -19.75
N ASN A 112 -17.48 5.36 -20.77
CA ASN A 112 -18.35 4.19 -20.58
C ASN A 112 -17.62 3.00 -19.95
N ASP A 113 -16.43 2.64 -20.44
CA ASP A 113 -15.68 1.49 -19.95
C ASP A 113 -15.19 1.69 -18.51
N PHE A 114 -14.69 2.89 -18.18
CA PHE A 114 -14.28 3.20 -16.81
C PHE A 114 -15.47 3.33 -15.87
N THR A 115 -16.60 3.90 -16.30
CA THR A 115 -17.83 3.91 -15.49
C THR A 115 -18.28 2.50 -15.17
N GLN A 116 -18.32 1.59 -16.16
CA GLN A 116 -18.67 0.18 -15.93
C GLN A 116 -17.69 -0.51 -14.98
N MET A 117 -16.39 -0.20 -15.08
CA MET A 117 -15.39 -0.74 -14.15
C MET A 117 -15.62 -0.23 -12.72
N PHE A 118 -15.87 1.08 -12.54
CA PHE A 118 -16.14 1.66 -11.22
C PHE A 118 -17.43 1.15 -10.59
N ASP A 119 -18.44 0.86 -11.40
CA ASP A 119 -19.72 0.29 -10.96
C ASP A 119 -19.63 -1.23 -10.70
N ASN A 120 -18.51 -1.86 -11.06
CA ASN A 120 -18.30 -3.27 -10.83
C ASN A 120 -18.11 -3.57 -9.34
N LYS A 121 -18.87 -4.56 -8.82
CA LYS A 121 -18.83 -4.93 -7.41
C LYS A 121 -17.48 -5.48 -6.96
N ASP A 122 -16.79 -6.21 -7.83
CA ASP A 122 -15.48 -6.80 -7.51
C ASP A 122 -14.42 -5.71 -7.44
N PHE A 123 -14.45 -4.75 -8.37
CA PHE A 123 -13.58 -3.57 -8.31
C PHE A 123 -13.83 -2.75 -7.04
N SER A 124 -15.09 -2.43 -6.74
CA SER A 124 -15.47 -1.67 -5.53
C SER A 124 -15.04 -2.39 -4.25
N LYS A 125 -15.17 -3.72 -4.20
CA LYS A 125 -14.72 -4.53 -3.06
C LYS A 125 -13.20 -4.50 -2.90
N ASN A 126 -12.46 -4.65 -4.00
CA ASN A 126 -10.99 -4.56 -4.00
C ASN A 126 -10.53 -3.17 -3.55
N TYR A 127 -11.11 -2.11 -4.11
CA TYR A 127 -10.79 -0.73 -3.74
C TYR A 127 -11.06 -0.44 -2.25
N ASN A 128 -12.21 -0.85 -1.74
CA ASN A 128 -12.54 -0.67 -0.32
C ASN A 128 -11.57 -1.41 0.59
N LYS A 129 -11.13 -2.60 0.19
CA LYS A 129 -10.15 -3.38 0.93
C LYS A 129 -8.78 -2.71 0.89
N LEU A 130 -8.37 -2.18 -0.28
CA LEU A 130 -7.13 -1.43 -0.44
C LEU A 130 -7.09 -0.22 0.51
N VAL A 131 -8.14 0.61 0.50
CA VAL A 131 -8.25 1.78 1.38
C VAL A 131 -8.28 1.37 2.86
N SER A 132 -8.99 0.29 3.20
CA SER A 132 -9.04 -0.20 4.58
C SER A 132 -7.66 -0.64 5.07
N THR A 133 -6.90 -1.35 4.23
CA THR A 133 -5.54 -1.80 4.60
C THR A 133 -4.56 -0.62 4.69
N GLU A 134 -4.71 0.38 3.82
CA GLU A 134 -3.94 1.64 3.91
C GLU A 134 -4.14 2.34 5.26
N LEU A 135 -5.40 2.45 5.70
CA LEU A 135 -5.73 3.06 6.99
C LEU A 135 -5.15 2.27 8.17
N GLN A 136 -5.19 0.93 8.12
CA GLN A 136 -4.58 0.08 9.13
C GLN A 136 -3.06 0.28 9.20
N LEU A 137 -2.39 0.36 8.06
CA LEU A 137 -0.96 0.65 8.00
C LEU A 137 -0.60 2.02 8.59
N LEU A 138 -1.42 3.04 8.31
CA LEU A 138 -1.23 4.38 8.89
C LEU A 138 -1.40 4.36 10.41
N GLU A 139 -2.39 3.65 10.94
CA GLU A 139 -2.63 3.50 12.38
C GLU A 139 -1.44 2.80 13.06
N ARG A 140 -0.94 1.71 12.48
CA ARG A 140 0.26 1.03 13.01
C ARG A 140 1.48 1.92 12.98
N TRP A 141 1.68 2.64 11.89
CA TRP A 141 2.79 3.56 11.78
C TRP A 141 2.75 4.64 12.87
N ASN A 142 1.58 5.22 13.13
CA ASN A 142 1.39 6.17 14.22
C ASN A 142 1.71 5.54 15.58
N THR A 143 1.28 4.30 15.83
CA THR A 143 1.59 3.56 17.05
C THR A 143 3.10 3.36 17.23
N ILE A 144 3.81 2.97 16.17
CA ILE A 144 5.27 2.83 16.19
C ILE A 144 5.94 4.17 16.51
N MET A 145 5.52 5.24 15.83
CA MET A 145 6.05 6.58 16.04
C MET A 145 5.82 7.07 17.47
N ASP A 146 4.64 6.86 18.05
CA ASP A 146 4.34 7.24 19.42
C ASP A 146 5.24 6.51 20.43
N VAL A 147 5.44 5.20 20.24
CA VAL A 147 6.34 4.43 21.09
C VAL A 147 7.79 4.91 20.97
N MET A 148 8.23 5.26 19.76
CA MET A 148 9.56 5.83 19.53
C MET A 148 9.72 7.19 20.20
N LEU A 149 8.77 8.11 20.05
CA LEU A 149 8.77 9.43 20.66
C LEU A 149 8.80 9.33 22.19
N LYS A 150 7.93 8.51 22.78
CA LYS A 150 7.92 8.24 24.22
C LYS A 150 9.24 7.66 24.70
N SER A 151 9.86 6.77 23.93
CA SER A 151 11.17 6.19 24.28
C SER A 151 12.30 7.22 24.24
N ALA A 152 12.18 8.22 23.39
CA ALA A 152 13.14 9.35 23.27
C ALA A 152 12.82 10.50 24.23
N ASN A 153 11.81 10.37 25.08
CA ASN A 153 11.28 11.43 25.97
C ASN A 153 10.86 12.69 25.19
N MET A 154 10.28 12.48 24.00
CA MET A 154 9.73 13.51 23.12
C MET A 154 8.21 13.50 23.20
N PRO A 155 7.54 14.66 23.12
CA PRO A 155 6.08 14.72 23.16
C PRO A 155 5.46 14.02 21.94
N THR A 156 4.40 13.25 22.18
CA THR A 156 3.56 12.66 21.14
C THR A 156 2.59 13.69 20.58
N LYS A 157 1.96 13.36 19.45
CA LYS A 157 0.92 14.20 18.86
C LYS A 157 -0.25 14.44 19.82
N GLU A 158 -0.69 13.41 20.55
CA GLU A 158 -1.76 13.52 21.53
C GLU A 158 -1.42 14.50 22.66
N GLU A 159 -0.20 14.41 23.20
CA GLU A 159 0.29 15.31 24.25
C GLU A 159 0.41 16.76 23.75
N ILE A 160 0.78 16.95 22.50
CA ILE A 160 0.80 18.28 21.87
C ILE A 160 -0.62 18.81 21.69
N ASP A 161 -1.56 18.01 21.20
CA ASP A 161 -2.94 18.39 20.97
C ASP A 161 -3.67 18.72 22.30
N GLU A 162 -3.28 18.11 23.42
CA GLU A 162 -3.79 18.44 24.75
C GLU A 162 -3.34 19.82 25.25
N ILE A 163 -2.17 20.28 24.86
CA ILE A 163 -1.63 21.61 25.26
C ILE A 163 -2.38 22.74 24.53
N TYR A 164 -2.92 22.47 23.36
CA TYR A 164 -3.63 23.48 22.54
C TYR A 164 -5.15 23.50 22.74
N LYS A 165 -5.70 22.69 23.66
CA LYS A 165 -7.11 22.71 24.06
C LYS A 165 -7.34 23.62 25.27
#